data_a0daaa119310aad66f88605afc41dbf1
#
_entry.id   a0daaa119310aad66f88605afc41dbf1
#
_cell.length_a   1.000
_cell.length_b   1.000
_cell.length_c   1.000
_cell.angle_alpha   90.00
_cell.angle_beta   90.00
_cell.angle_gamma   90.00
#
_symmetry.space_group_name_H-M   'P 1'
#
loop_
_entity.id
_entity.type
_entity.pdbx_description
1 polymer ?
#
loop_
_entity_poly.entity_id
_entity_poly.type
_entity_poly.pdbx_seq_one_letter_code
_entity_poly.pdbx_strand_id
1 'polypeptide(L)'
;MCEKQTLVALTGPTAAGKTALSLALAKALGGEIISADSMQVYRHMDIGTAKITAAEMQGVPHHLIDILEPEENFDAMRFQKLAKQAIEEIQARGKVPILVGGTGFYLQTVLYEVPFSEESRDEAVHAALTERRAREGIASLYAELSAVDPDAAAQIHPNNEKRVLRALEYFLSSGERISRHNAEARERQSPYELSYFVLNMERQSLYRRIDARVEAMFRAGLVEEVRSLAARGVPRTATSMQGIGYHELFDYLDGKADLLRCKERVKLDTRHFAKRQLTWFRRERDAEWFLREDYASEQAIAAEMLRRVEKRREETR
;
A
#
# COMPACT_ATOMS: atom_id res chain seq x y z
N MET A 1 0.05 20.40 -26.83
CA MET A 1 -0.30 19.62 -25.58
C MET A 1 0.71 18.49 -25.50
N CYS A 2 1.39 18.32 -24.35
CA CYS A 2 2.32 17.19 -24.21
C CYS A 2 1.48 15.90 -24.17
N GLU A 3 1.81 14.92 -24.99
CA GLU A 3 1.11 13.63 -25.05
C GLU A 3 1.25 12.96 -23.68
N LYS A 4 0.10 12.57 -23.08
CA LYS A 4 0.12 11.88 -21.78
C LYS A 4 0.80 10.53 -21.92
N GLN A 5 1.73 10.23 -21.03
CA GLN A 5 2.46 8.97 -21.05
C GLN A 5 1.64 7.86 -20.39
N THR A 6 1.65 6.68 -20.99
CA THR A 6 0.92 5.51 -20.49
C THR A 6 1.45 5.07 -19.13
N LEU A 7 0.54 4.85 -18.17
CA LEU A 7 0.80 4.20 -16.89
C LEU A 7 -0.27 3.13 -16.64
N VAL A 8 0.15 1.92 -16.32
CA VAL A 8 -0.77 0.85 -15.92
C VAL A 8 -0.68 0.67 -14.39
N ALA A 9 -1.83 0.64 -13.72
CA ALA A 9 -1.92 0.33 -12.29
C ALA A 9 -2.73 -0.95 -12.10
N LEU A 10 -2.12 -1.98 -11.50
CA LEU A 10 -2.77 -3.23 -11.12
C LEU A 10 -2.80 -3.36 -9.61
N THR A 11 -3.99 -3.27 -9.04
CA THR A 11 -4.21 -3.29 -7.61
C THR A 11 -5.25 -4.33 -7.19
N GLY A 12 -5.51 -4.39 -5.90
CA GLY A 12 -6.47 -5.31 -5.31
C GLY A 12 -5.99 -5.82 -3.95
N PRO A 13 -6.82 -6.60 -3.23
CA PRO A 13 -6.46 -7.09 -1.92
C PRO A 13 -5.27 -8.06 -1.97
N THR A 14 -4.61 -8.23 -0.82
CA THR A 14 -3.59 -9.27 -0.67
C THR A 14 -4.18 -10.64 -1.02
N ALA A 15 -3.36 -11.54 -1.54
CA ALA A 15 -3.75 -12.88 -2.01
C ALA A 15 -4.72 -12.92 -3.23
N ALA A 16 -5.09 -11.79 -3.85
CA ALA A 16 -5.94 -11.78 -5.05
C ALA A 16 -5.27 -12.36 -6.31
N GLY A 17 -3.93 -12.48 -6.33
CA GLY A 17 -3.19 -13.05 -7.48
C GLY A 17 -2.64 -11.99 -8.44
N LYS A 18 -2.39 -10.76 -7.97
CA LYS A 18 -1.82 -9.68 -8.78
C LYS A 18 -0.50 -10.03 -9.46
N THR A 19 0.38 -10.76 -8.76
CA THR A 19 1.74 -11.07 -9.24
C THR A 19 1.75 -11.80 -10.59
N ALA A 20 0.95 -12.84 -10.76
CA ALA A 20 0.90 -13.56 -12.03
C ALA A 20 0.38 -12.69 -13.18
N LEU A 21 -0.67 -11.89 -12.92
CA LEU A 21 -1.23 -10.98 -13.92
C LEU A 21 -0.27 -9.83 -14.26
N SER A 22 0.45 -9.28 -13.27
CA SER A 22 1.42 -8.20 -13.53
C SER A 22 2.57 -8.67 -14.43
N LEU A 23 3.05 -9.90 -14.25
CA LEU A 23 4.05 -10.50 -15.12
C LEU A 23 3.54 -10.71 -16.55
N ALA A 24 2.29 -11.19 -16.69
CA ALA A 24 1.67 -11.34 -18.01
C ALA A 24 1.53 -10.00 -18.75
N LEU A 25 1.05 -8.96 -18.03
CA LEU A 25 0.93 -7.60 -18.57
C LEU A 25 2.32 -7.02 -18.93
N ALA A 26 3.32 -7.17 -18.06
CA ALA A 26 4.66 -6.65 -18.29
C ALA A 26 5.30 -7.27 -19.54
N LYS A 27 5.18 -8.59 -19.71
CA LYS A 27 5.69 -9.28 -20.89
C LYS A 27 5.00 -8.84 -22.18
N ALA A 28 3.69 -8.72 -22.15
CA ALA A 28 2.91 -8.34 -23.33
C ALA A 28 3.12 -6.87 -23.74
N LEU A 29 3.25 -5.97 -22.77
CA LEU A 29 3.42 -4.52 -23.00
C LEU A 29 4.89 -4.11 -23.16
N GLY A 30 5.84 -5.03 -23.00
CA GLY A 30 7.27 -4.70 -22.93
C GLY A 30 7.57 -3.80 -21.72
N GLY A 31 6.86 -3.98 -20.62
CA GLY A 31 6.88 -3.10 -19.45
C GLY A 31 7.78 -3.60 -18.33
N GLU A 32 7.91 -2.76 -17.30
CA GLU A 32 8.61 -3.05 -16.05
C GLU A 32 7.69 -2.77 -14.86
N ILE A 33 7.85 -3.51 -13.77
CA ILE A 33 6.98 -3.45 -12.61
C ILE A 33 7.57 -2.55 -11.53
N ILE A 34 6.72 -1.69 -10.95
CA ILE A 34 7.03 -0.87 -9.78
C ILE A 34 6.16 -1.37 -8.63
N SER A 35 6.78 -1.85 -7.55
CA SER A 35 6.05 -2.34 -6.38
C SER A 35 5.46 -1.18 -5.58
N ALA A 36 4.14 -1.16 -5.41
CA ALA A 36 3.40 -0.25 -4.53
C ALA A 36 2.97 -0.99 -3.25
N ASP A 37 3.90 -1.74 -2.68
CA ASP A 37 3.76 -2.40 -1.38
C ASP A 37 4.65 -1.71 -0.34
N SER A 38 4.11 -1.41 0.84
CA SER A 38 4.83 -0.68 1.88
C SER A 38 5.84 -1.54 2.65
N MET A 39 5.85 -2.87 2.45
CA MET A 39 6.71 -3.79 3.19
C MET A 39 7.74 -4.50 2.31
N GLN A 40 7.47 -4.75 1.02
CA GLN A 40 8.40 -5.40 0.11
C GLN A 40 9.65 -4.56 -0.20
N VAL A 41 9.63 -3.31 0.15
CA VAL A 41 10.75 -2.36 0.02
C VAL A 41 11.92 -2.70 0.94
N TYR A 42 11.66 -3.39 2.05
CA TYR A 42 12.66 -3.71 3.06
C TYR A 42 13.41 -4.99 2.75
N ARG A 43 14.74 -4.95 2.86
CA ARG A 43 15.63 -6.12 2.77
C ARG A 43 15.37 -7.06 3.93
N HIS A 44 15.62 -8.37 3.70
CA HIS A 44 15.50 -9.42 4.72
C HIS A 44 14.07 -9.67 5.25
N MET A 45 13.09 -9.06 4.64
CA MET A 45 11.67 -9.24 4.94
C MET A 45 10.99 -9.89 3.74
N ASP A 46 11.24 -11.17 3.54
CA ASP A 46 10.90 -11.88 2.29
C ASP A 46 9.64 -12.73 2.46
N ILE A 47 9.60 -13.51 3.53
CA ILE A 47 8.53 -14.49 3.79
C ILE A 47 7.26 -13.76 4.24
N GLY A 48 7.35 -12.92 5.27
CA GLY A 48 6.20 -12.21 5.83
C GLY A 48 5.56 -11.21 4.88
N THR A 49 6.33 -10.65 3.95
CA THR A 49 5.83 -9.74 2.91
C THR A 49 5.36 -10.46 1.64
N ALA A 50 5.57 -11.77 1.56
CA ALA A 50 5.39 -12.56 0.33
C ALA A 50 6.09 -11.91 -0.87
N LYS A 51 7.35 -11.51 -0.68
CA LYS A 51 8.16 -10.86 -1.69
C LYS A 51 8.38 -11.81 -2.87
N ILE A 52 8.29 -11.27 -4.08
CA ILE A 52 8.57 -12.04 -5.29
C ILE A 52 10.06 -12.37 -5.38
N THR A 53 10.39 -13.63 -5.63
CA THR A 53 11.76 -14.07 -5.81
C THR A 53 12.29 -13.75 -7.22
N ALA A 54 13.62 -13.70 -7.40
CA ALA A 54 14.23 -13.49 -8.70
C ALA A 54 13.79 -14.52 -9.76
N ALA A 55 13.57 -15.77 -9.35
CA ALA A 55 13.06 -16.82 -10.23
C ALA A 55 11.60 -16.55 -10.65
N GLU A 56 10.77 -16.11 -9.74
CA GLU A 56 9.37 -15.76 -9.99
C GLU A 56 9.22 -14.50 -10.85
N MET A 57 10.18 -13.57 -10.83
CA MET A 57 10.22 -12.39 -11.69
C MET A 57 10.32 -12.72 -13.18
N GLN A 58 10.82 -13.91 -13.53
CA GLN A 58 10.87 -14.43 -14.91
C GLN A 58 11.53 -13.45 -15.91
N GLY A 59 12.54 -12.71 -15.46
CA GLY A 59 13.28 -11.73 -16.26
C GLY A 59 12.59 -10.37 -16.41
N VAL A 60 11.42 -10.15 -15.82
CA VAL A 60 10.77 -8.83 -15.78
C VAL A 60 11.42 -7.98 -14.68
N PRO A 61 11.94 -6.78 -15.00
CA PRO A 61 12.50 -5.89 -14.00
C PRO A 61 11.44 -5.45 -12.99
N HIS A 62 11.82 -5.45 -11.70
CA HIS A 62 10.99 -4.97 -10.60
C HIS A 62 11.72 -3.87 -9.85
N HIS A 63 11.04 -2.76 -9.64
CA HIS A 63 11.52 -1.58 -8.93
C HIS A 63 10.87 -1.47 -7.55
N LEU A 64 11.52 -0.80 -6.62
CA LEU A 64 11.09 -0.56 -5.24
C LEU A 64 10.91 -1.85 -4.42
N ILE A 65 11.75 -2.84 -4.68
CA ILE A 65 11.89 -4.06 -3.88
C ILE A 65 13.33 -4.11 -3.36
N ASP A 66 13.52 -4.47 -2.08
CA ASP A 66 14.84 -4.61 -1.44
C ASP A 66 15.75 -3.38 -1.52
N ILE A 67 15.19 -2.19 -1.40
CA ILE A 67 15.94 -0.94 -1.50
C ILE A 67 16.28 -0.28 -0.16
N LEU A 68 15.63 -0.71 0.95
CA LEU A 68 15.82 -0.14 2.28
C LEU A 68 16.20 -1.19 3.32
N GLU A 69 16.96 -0.76 4.33
CA GLU A 69 17.15 -1.58 5.53
C GLU A 69 15.91 -1.48 6.44
N PRO A 70 15.64 -2.52 7.27
CA PRO A 70 14.42 -2.56 8.10
C PRO A 70 14.31 -1.43 9.12
N GLU A 71 15.42 -0.78 9.49
CA GLU A 71 15.48 0.34 10.41
C GLU A 71 15.05 1.66 9.76
N GLU A 72 15.09 1.75 8.45
CA GLU A 72 14.78 2.97 7.71
C GLU A 72 13.27 3.24 7.67
N ASN A 73 12.91 4.52 7.73
CA ASN A 73 11.52 4.93 7.55
C ASN A 73 11.14 4.95 6.08
N PHE A 74 9.94 4.41 5.79
CA PHE A 74 9.34 4.48 4.47
C PHE A 74 7.89 4.97 4.58
N ASP A 75 7.63 6.09 3.98
CA ASP A 75 6.32 6.75 3.99
C ASP A 75 5.83 7.06 2.56
N ALA A 76 4.64 7.63 2.46
CA ALA A 76 4.01 7.91 1.18
C ALA A 76 4.75 8.98 0.35
N MET A 77 5.42 9.93 0.99
CA MET A 77 6.22 10.96 0.31
C MET A 77 7.45 10.34 -0.34
N ARG A 78 8.20 9.53 0.45
CA ARG A 78 9.38 8.80 -0.05
C ARG A 78 9.00 7.83 -1.18
N PHE A 79 7.87 7.12 -1.00
CA PHE A 79 7.33 6.25 -2.05
C PHE A 79 7.02 7.03 -3.33
N GLN A 80 6.26 8.13 -3.24
CA GLN A 80 5.88 8.94 -4.40
C GLN A 80 7.11 9.39 -5.19
N LYS A 81 8.11 9.93 -4.49
CA LYS A 81 9.36 10.40 -5.10
C LYS A 81 10.07 9.27 -5.87
N LEU A 82 10.27 8.14 -5.23
CA LEU A 82 10.97 6.99 -5.82
C LEU A 82 10.16 6.35 -6.96
N ALA A 83 8.83 6.26 -6.81
CA ALA A 83 7.98 5.70 -7.85
C ALA A 83 7.92 6.61 -9.09
N LYS A 84 7.86 7.94 -8.93
CA LYS A 84 7.92 8.89 -10.05
C LYS A 84 9.26 8.80 -10.78
N GLN A 85 10.37 8.74 -10.05
CA GLN A 85 11.69 8.52 -10.64
C GLN A 85 11.73 7.22 -11.46
N ALA A 86 11.24 6.11 -10.90
CA ALA A 86 11.20 4.83 -11.61
C ALA A 86 10.31 4.90 -12.87
N ILE A 87 9.15 5.59 -12.80
CA ILE A 87 8.28 5.81 -13.96
C ILE A 87 9.04 6.54 -15.07
N GLU A 88 9.69 7.65 -14.75
CA GLU A 88 10.47 8.46 -15.70
C GLU A 88 11.60 7.65 -16.34
N GLU A 89 12.35 6.89 -15.54
CA GLU A 89 13.44 6.03 -16.03
C GLU A 89 12.95 4.90 -16.95
N ILE A 90 11.82 4.28 -16.63
CA ILE A 90 11.20 3.22 -17.46
C ILE A 90 10.73 3.81 -18.78
N GLN A 91 10.06 4.97 -18.75
CA GLN A 91 9.55 5.65 -19.93
C GLN A 91 10.68 6.17 -20.83
N ALA A 92 11.78 6.66 -20.25
CA ALA A 92 12.97 7.08 -21.00
C ALA A 92 13.60 5.93 -21.79
N ARG A 93 13.41 4.67 -21.36
CA ARG A 93 13.82 3.46 -22.09
C ARG A 93 12.78 2.97 -23.11
N GLY A 94 11.70 3.72 -23.33
CA GLY A 94 10.59 3.34 -24.20
C GLY A 94 9.76 2.15 -23.68
N LYS A 95 9.80 1.90 -22.36
CA LYS A 95 9.07 0.82 -21.71
C LYS A 95 7.80 1.34 -21.03
N VAL A 96 6.89 0.43 -20.69
CA VAL A 96 5.64 0.76 -20.00
C VAL A 96 5.79 0.56 -18.51
N PRO A 97 5.65 1.59 -17.66
CA PRO A 97 5.62 1.40 -16.22
C PRO A 97 4.30 0.76 -15.78
N ILE A 98 4.42 -0.27 -14.93
CA ILE A 98 3.28 -1.01 -14.37
C ILE A 98 3.38 -0.94 -12.85
N LEU A 99 2.53 -0.14 -12.24
CA LEU A 99 2.47 0.05 -10.79
C LEU A 99 1.61 -1.06 -10.17
N VAL A 100 2.21 -1.90 -9.32
CA VAL A 100 1.55 -3.10 -8.78
C VAL A 100 1.58 -3.10 -7.26
N GLY A 101 0.42 -3.13 -6.61
CA GLY A 101 0.41 -3.19 -5.15
C GLY A 101 -0.97 -3.19 -4.51
N GLY A 102 -0.95 -3.14 -3.18
CA GLY A 102 -2.15 -3.13 -2.35
C GLY A 102 -2.26 -1.93 -1.43
N THR A 103 -1.25 -1.04 -1.40
CA THR A 103 -1.22 0.14 -0.54
C THR A 103 -1.93 1.30 -1.26
N GLY A 104 -3.25 1.38 -1.08
CA GLY A 104 -4.10 2.31 -1.84
C GLY A 104 -3.67 3.76 -1.76
N PHE A 105 -3.24 4.23 -0.58
CA PHE A 105 -2.74 5.61 -0.45
C PHE A 105 -1.46 5.85 -1.25
N TYR A 106 -0.53 4.89 -1.29
CA TYR A 106 0.68 5.00 -2.12
C TYR A 106 0.32 5.15 -3.60
N LEU A 107 -0.57 4.28 -4.09
CA LEU A 107 -1.07 4.37 -5.46
C LEU A 107 -1.66 5.75 -5.74
N GLN A 108 -2.56 6.24 -4.88
CA GLN A 108 -3.21 7.54 -5.03
C GLN A 108 -2.19 8.68 -5.15
N THR A 109 -1.11 8.66 -4.34
CA THR A 109 -0.10 9.73 -4.37
C THR A 109 0.60 9.85 -5.72
N VAL A 110 0.82 8.73 -6.41
CA VAL A 110 1.45 8.70 -7.74
C VAL A 110 0.43 8.97 -8.84
N LEU A 111 -0.70 8.27 -8.82
CA LEU A 111 -1.70 8.31 -9.88
C LEU A 111 -2.33 9.70 -10.06
N TYR A 112 -2.43 10.47 -8.97
CA TYR A 112 -3.07 11.79 -8.97
C TYR A 112 -2.14 12.92 -8.49
N GLU A 113 -0.86 12.64 -8.36
CA GLU A 113 0.15 13.62 -7.94
C GLU A 113 -0.27 14.42 -6.69
N VAL A 114 -0.69 13.69 -5.64
CA VAL A 114 -1.06 14.31 -4.37
C VAL A 114 0.13 15.12 -3.84
N PRO A 115 -0.02 16.42 -3.60
CA PRO A 115 1.09 17.22 -3.11
C PRO A 115 1.41 16.86 -1.66
N PHE A 116 2.69 16.77 -1.35
CA PHE A 116 3.19 16.76 0.01
C PHE A 116 3.87 18.10 0.24
N SER A 117 3.40 18.89 1.20
CA SER A 117 4.16 20.05 1.68
C SER A 117 5.23 19.56 2.65
N GLU A 118 6.48 20.01 2.47
CA GLU A 118 7.56 19.71 3.42
C GLU A 118 7.21 20.27 4.81
N GLU A 119 6.45 21.35 4.87
CA GLU A 119 5.92 21.97 6.08
C GLU A 119 4.87 21.12 6.82
N SER A 120 4.31 20.09 6.17
CA SER A 120 3.25 19.25 6.77
C SER A 120 3.76 18.31 7.88
N ARG A 121 5.04 18.32 8.20
CA ARG A 121 5.67 17.50 9.23
C ARG A 121 6.54 18.35 10.15
N ASP A 122 5.87 19.16 10.94
CA ASP A 122 6.52 19.92 12.00
C ASP A 122 6.75 19.01 13.21
N GLU A 123 8.00 18.61 13.43
CA GLU A 123 8.38 17.73 14.54
C GLU A 123 8.05 18.36 15.91
N ALA A 124 8.09 19.68 16.01
CA ALA A 124 7.75 20.38 17.24
C ALA A 124 6.24 20.30 17.51
N VAL A 125 5.41 20.48 16.47
CA VAL A 125 3.95 20.31 16.56
C VAL A 125 3.61 18.87 16.90
N HIS A 126 4.27 17.89 16.26
CA HIS A 126 4.06 16.47 16.55
C HIS A 126 4.40 16.12 18.00
N ALA A 127 5.54 16.58 18.51
CA ALA A 127 5.96 16.36 19.87
C ALA A 127 4.98 17.00 20.88
N ALA A 128 4.57 18.25 20.64
CA ALA A 128 3.61 18.96 21.49
C ALA A 128 2.25 18.25 21.53
N LEU A 129 1.73 17.78 20.39
CA LEU A 129 0.47 17.02 20.33
C LEU A 129 0.58 15.68 21.05
N THR A 130 1.73 15.00 20.95
CA THR A 130 1.99 13.73 21.63
C THR A 130 2.02 13.93 23.15
N GLU A 131 2.66 15.00 23.64
CA GLU A 131 2.66 15.37 25.05
C GLU A 131 1.26 15.73 25.55
N ARG A 132 0.52 16.56 24.80
CA ARG A 132 -0.86 16.92 25.12
C ARG A 132 -1.75 15.68 25.18
N ARG A 133 -1.61 14.75 24.24
CA ARG A 133 -2.34 13.48 24.27
C ARG A 133 -2.07 12.69 25.54
N ALA A 134 -0.83 12.64 26.03
CA ALA A 134 -0.48 11.95 27.26
C ALA A 134 -1.08 12.63 28.51
N ARG A 135 -1.14 13.97 28.53
CA ARG A 135 -1.65 14.76 29.64
C ARG A 135 -3.18 14.89 29.66
N GLU A 136 -3.80 15.16 28.51
CA GLU A 136 -5.21 15.55 28.39
C GLU A 136 -6.11 14.40 27.91
N GLY A 137 -5.49 13.36 27.31
CA GLY A 137 -6.20 12.27 26.69
C GLY A 137 -6.71 12.59 25.28
N ILE A 138 -7.04 11.53 24.51
CA ILE A 138 -7.45 11.68 23.10
C ILE A 138 -8.80 12.38 22.94
N ALA A 139 -9.69 12.29 23.92
CA ALA A 139 -11.02 12.93 23.86
C ALA A 139 -10.93 14.46 23.76
N SER A 140 -9.99 15.10 24.48
CA SER A 140 -9.75 16.54 24.40
C SER A 140 -9.30 16.94 22.99
N LEU A 141 -8.34 16.22 22.42
CA LEU A 141 -7.81 16.46 21.08
C LEU A 141 -8.87 16.20 19.99
N TYR A 142 -9.74 15.21 20.19
CA TYR A 142 -10.85 14.97 19.26
C TYR A 142 -11.89 16.09 19.30
N ALA A 143 -12.17 16.67 20.48
CA ALA A 143 -13.05 17.82 20.61
C ALA A 143 -12.46 19.05 19.88
N GLU A 144 -11.14 19.28 19.99
CA GLU A 144 -10.46 20.32 19.23
C GLU A 144 -10.54 20.07 17.71
N LEU A 145 -10.28 18.85 17.27
CA LEU A 145 -10.44 18.48 15.85
C LEU A 145 -11.86 18.74 15.36
N SER A 146 -12.87 18.43 16.18
CA SER A 146 -14.27 18.65 15.83
C SER A 146 -14.61 20.14 15.69
N ALA A 147 -13.91 21.02 16.41
CA ALA A 147 -14.08 22.47 16.30
C ALA A 147 -13.38 23.06 15.07
N VAL A 148 -12.15 22.58 14.73
CA VAL A 148 -11.35 23.15 13.64
C VAL A 148 -11.65 22.50 12.29
N ASP A 149 -11.95 21.19 12.27
CA ASP A 149 -12.25 20.43 11.06
C ASP A 149 -13.37 19.39 11.32
N PRO A 150 -14.64 19.84 11.40
CA PRO A 150 -15.77 18.96 11.67
C PRO A 150 -15.96 17.87 10.62
N ASP A 151 -15.60 18.12 9.36
CA ASP A 151 -15.71 17.15 8.27
C ASP A 151 -14.70 16.00 8.44
N ALA A 152 -13.47 16.30 8.88
CA ALA A 152 -12.50 15.28 9.25
C ALA A 152 -12.95 14.50 10.49
N ALA A 153 -13.44 15.19 11.53
CA ALA A 153 -13.92 14.55 12.74
C ALA A 153 -15.07 13.57 12.47
N ALA A 154 -16.01 13.92 11.59
CA ALA A 154 -17.11 13.03 11.19
C ALA A 154 -16.63 11.73 10.50
N GLN A 155 -15.43 11.74 9.89
CA GLN A 155 -14.85 10.58 9.18
C GLN A 155 -13.83 9.80 10.02
N ILE A 156 -13.38 10.36 11.15
CA ILE A 156 -12.36 9.79 12.02
C ILE A 156 -13.02 9.30 13.31
N HIS A 157 -12.85 7.99 13.60
CA HIS A 157 -13.35 7.48 14.88
C HIS A 157 -12.58 8.13 16.05
N PRO A 158 -13.25 8.58 17.14
CA PRO A 158 -12.60 9.27 18.27
C PRO A 158 -11.39 8.52 18.86
N ASN A 159 -11.45 7.19 18.89
CA ASN A 159 -10.35 6.35 19.40
C ASN A 159 -9.23 6.09 18.37
N ASN A 160 -9.33 6.66 17.17
CA ASN A 160 -8.25 6.54 16.18
C ASN A 160 -7.22 7.65 16.39
N GLU A 161 -6.45 7.51 17.49
CA GLU A 161 -5.46 8.49 17.94
C GLU A 161 -4.55 8.97 16.81
N LYS A 162 -3.99 8.03 16.02
CA LYS A 162 -3.07 8.36 14.92
C LYS A 162 -3.70 9.30 13.90
N ARG A 163 -4.98 9.09 13.56
CA ARG A 163 -5.67 9.95 12.59
C ARG A 163 -6.09 11.28 13.18
N VAL A 164 -6.51 11.30 14.46
CA VAL A 164 -6.83 12.54 15.17
C VAL A 164 -5.60 13.42 15.26
N LEU A 165 -4.48 12.87 15.74
CA LEU A 165 -3.21 13.59 15.84
C LEU A 165 -2.75 14.11 14.47
N ARG A 166 -2.80 13.27 13.43
CA ARG A 166 -2.40 13.69 12.07
C ARG A 166 -3.25 14.82 11.51
N ALA A 167 -4.55 14.80 11.77
CA ALA A 167 -5.46 15.86 11.31
C ALA A 167 -5.19 17.21 12.01
N LEU A 168 -4.95 17.17 13.32
CA LEU A 168 -4.56 18.36 14.07
C LEU A 168 -3.17 18.87 13.71
N GLU A 169 -2.20 17.96 13.57
CA GLU A 169 -0.85 18.28 13.11
C GLU A 169 -0.89 19.03 11.77
N TYR A 170 -1.64 18.52 10.80
CA TYR A 170 -1.82 19.16 9.51
C TYR A 170 -2.39 20.56 9.64
N PHE A 171 -3.48 20.72 10.45
CA PHE A 171 -4.11 22.02 10.68
C PHE A 171 -3.16 23.01 11.36
N LEU A 172 -2.45 22.59 12.41
CA LEU A 172 -1.56 23.45 13.16
C LEU A 172 -0.31 23.88 12.37
N SER A 173 0.17 23.00 11.47
CA SER A 173 1.35 23.28 10.65
C SER A 173 1.02 24.11 9.40
N SER A 174 -0.12 23.88 8.75
CA SER A 174 -0.47 24.51 7.47
C SER A 174 -1.53 25.62 7.58
N GLY A 175 -2.29 25.66 8.68
CA GLY A 175 -3.48 26.50 8.81
C GLY A 175 -4.70 26.01 8.00
N GLU A 176 -4.58 24.89 7.28
CA GLU A 176 -5.63 24.34 6.40
C GLU A 176 -6.28 23.11 6.99
N ARG A 177 -7.56 22.87 6.64
CA ARG A 177 -8.29 21.67 7.03
C ARG A 177 -7.86 20.47 6.22
N ILE A 178 -7.52 19.37 6.89
CA ILE A 178 -7.13 18.11 6.20
C ILE A 178 -8.31 17.54 5.39
N SER A 179 -9.54 17.76 5.81
CA SER A 179 -10.74 17.36 5.05
C SER A 179 -10.79 18.02 3.68
N ARG A 180 -10.48 19.33 3.60
CA ARG A 180 -10.42 20.09 2.35
C ARG A 180 -9.30 19.59 1.45
N HIS A 181 -8.10 19.45 1.99
CA HIS A 181 -6.95 18.89 1.25
C HIS A 181 -7.27 17.51 0.65
N ASN A 182 -7.89 16.64 1.45
CA ASN A 182 -8.29 15.31 0.99
C ASN A 182 -9.39 15.34 -0.07
N ALA A 183 -10.32 16.30 -0.01
CA ALA A 183 -11.35 16.48 -1.02
C ALA A 183 -10.75 16.94 -2.35
N GLU A 184 -9.90 17.98 -2.32
CA GLU A 184 -9.18 18.48 -3.49
C GLU A 184 -8.30 17.39 -4.13
N ALA A 185 -7.60 16.59 -3.31
CA ALA A 185 -6.80 15.46 -3.80
C ALA A 185 -7.65 14.40 -4.53
N ARG A 186 -8.91 14.21 -4.14
CA ARG A 186 -9.82 13.25 -4.79
C ARG A 186 -10.38 13.76 -6.13
N GLU A 187 -10.42 15.06 -6.35
CA GLU A 187 -10.92 15.67 -7.58
C GLU A 187 -9.86 15.78 -8.67
N ARG A 188 -8.59 15.53 -8.33
CA ARG A 188 -7.48 15.60 -9.27
C ARG A 188 -7.64 14.57 -10.39
N GLN A 189 -7.30 14.98 -11.58
CA GLN A 189 -7.16 14.09 -12.72
C GLN A 189 -5.75 13.53 -12.79
N SER A 190 -5.61 12.31 -13.27
CA SER A 190 -4.30 11.71 -13.50
C SER A 190 -3.52 12.49 -14.59
N PRO A 191 -2.24 12.79 -14.36
CA PRO A 191 -1.37 13.34 -15.40
C PRO A 191 -0.99 12.30 -16.46
N TYR A 192 -1.25 11.01 -16.17
CA TYR A 192 -0.95 9.89 -17.05
C TYR A 192 -2.13 9.50 -17.93
N GLU A 193 -1.85 8.86 -19.04
CA GLU A 193 -2.79 7.98 -19.73
C GLU A 193 -2.95 6.70 -18.89
N LEU A 194 -3.87 6.77 -17.93
CA LEU A 194 -3.97 5.81 -16.86
C LEU A 194 -4.91 4.64 -17.18
N SER A 195 -4.39 3.41 -17.16
CA SER A 195 -5.18 2.19 -17.08
C SER A 195 -5.14 1.64 -15.66
N TYR A 196 -6.24 1.79 -14.91
CA TYR A 196 -6.29 1.46 -13.48
C TYR A 196 -7.20 0.25 -13.24
N PHE A 197 -6.62 -0.87 -12.85
CA PHE A 197 -7.31 -2.14 -12.66
C PHE A 197 -7.32 -2.57 -11.20
N VAL A 198 -8.49 -3.00 -10.71
CA VAL A 198 -8.67 -3.61 -9.39
C VAL A 198 -9.04 -5.07 -9.56
N LEU A 199 -8.08 -5.96 -9.31
CA LEU A 199 -8.35 -7.39 -9.28
C LEU A 199 -9.01 -7.78 -7.96
N ASN A 200 -10.13 -8.48 -8.03
CA ASN A 200 -10.85 -8.99 -6.87
C ASN A 200 -11.30 -10.44 -7.10
N MET A 201 -11.81 -11.06 -6.07
CA MET A 201 -12.45 -12.37 -6.10
C MET A 201 -13.53 -12.49 -5.05
N GLU A 202 -14.31 -13.56 -5.11
CA GLU A 202 -15.29 -13.87 -4.09
C GLU A 202 -14.67 -13.93 -2.69
N ARG A 203 -15.37 -13.37 -1.70
CA ARG A 203 -14.85 -13.19 -0.33
C ARG A 203 -14.38 -14.49 0.32
N GLN A 204 -15.15 -15.59 0.15
CA GLN A 204 -14.76 -16.88 0.76
C GLN A 204 -13.50 -17.44 0.11
N SER A 205 -13.37 -17.31 -1.21
CA SER A 205 -12.18 -17.70 -1.96
C SER A 205 -10.96 -16.89 -1.56
N LEU A 206 -11.13 -15.58 -1.39
CA LEU A 206 -10.07 -14.70 -0.90
C LEU A 206 -9.57 -15.11 0.50
N TYR A 207 -10.49 -15.40 1.42
CA TYR A 207 -10.12 -15.80 2.78
C TYR A 207 -9.41 -17.15 2.81
N ARG A 208 -9.86 -18.14 2.02
CA ARG A 208 -9.15 -19.44 1.88
C ARG A 208 -7.73 -19.23 1.35
N ARG A 209 -7.53 -18.35 0.38
CA ARG A 209 -6.20 -18.04 -0.17
C ARG A 209 -5.31 -17.30 0.85
N ILE A 210 -5.88 -16.41 1.63
CA ILE A 210 -5.17 -15.73 2.73
C ILE A 210 -4.69 -16.77 3.75
N ASP A 211 -5.57 -17.65 4.21
CA ASP A 211 -5.23 -18.66 5.20
C ASP A 211 -4.16 -19.62 4.70
N ALA A 212 -4.30 -20.10 3.46
CA ALA A 212 -3.30 -20.97 2.83
C ALA A 212 -1.93 -20.26 2.67
N ARG A 213 -1.93 -18.97 2.34
CA ARG A 213 -0.70 -18.16 2.25
C ARG A 213 -0.03 -18.03 3.63
N VAL A 214 -0.77 -17.72 4.68
CA VAL A 214 -0.23 -17.63 6.03
C VAL A 214 0.35 -18.97 6.47
N GLU A 215 -0.35 -20.09 6.23
CA GLU A 215 0.20 -21.42 6.52
C GLU A 215 1.51 -21.68 5.76
N ALA A 216 1.59 -21.26 4.51
CA ALA A 216 2.82 -21.39 3.71
C ALA A 216 3.96 -20.52 4.27
N MET A 217 3.70 -19.29 4.71
CA MET A 217 4.68 -18.40 5.35
C MET A 217 5.28 -19.02 6.61
N PHE A 218 4.44 -19.59 7.50
CA PHE A 218 4.92 -20.26 8.70
C PHE A 218 5.77 -21.49 8.37
N ARG A 219 5.37 -22.30 7.37
CA ARG A 219 6.19 -23.43 6.90
C ARG A 219 7.50 -23.02 6.25
N ALA A 220 7.52 -21.86 5.60
CA ALA A 220 8.71 -21.32 4.95
C ALA A 220 9.72 -20.70 5.94
N GLY A 221 9.39 -20.54 7.22
CA GLY A 221 10.29 -20.03 8.24
C GLY A 221 10.03 -18.59 8.66
N LEU A 222 8.79 -18.10 8.61
CA LEU A 222 8.44 -16.74 9.05
C LEU A 222 8.91 -16.42 10.48
N VAL A 223 8.84 -17.40 11.39
CA VAL A 223 9.31 -17.24 12.78
C VAL A 223 10.80 -16.95 12.84
N GLU A 224 11.58 -17.68 12.05
CA GLU A 224 13.03 -17.54 11.93
C GLU A 224 13.41 -16.20 11.29
N GLU A 225 12.65 -15.74 10.29
CA GLU A 225 12.83 -14.42 9.68
C GLU A 225 12.64 -13.32 10.75
N VAL A 226 11.56 -13.35 11.53
CA VAL A 226 11.31 -12.35 12.59
C VAL A 226 12.37 -12.44 13.68
N ARG A 227 12.81 -13.63 14.07
CA ARG A 227 13.86 -13.85 15.05
C ARG A 227 15.21 -13.28 14.57
N SER A 228 15.53 -13.47 13.29
CA SER A 228 16.74 -12.92 12.66
C SER A 228 16.75 -11.38 12.66
N LEU A 229 15.62 -10.76 12.32
CA LEU A 229 15.48 -9.29 12.37
C LEU A 229 15.66 -8.76 13.80
N ALA A 230 15.05 -9.42 14.79
CA ALA A 230 15.23 -9.06 16.20
C ALA A 230 16.69 -9.22 16.66
N ALA A 231 17.37 -10.30 16.25
CA ALA A 231 18.79 -10.54 16.57
C ALA A 231 19.73 -9.52 15.90
N ARG A 232 19.35 -8.94 14.78
CA ARG A 232 20.05 -7.82 14.11
C ARG A 232 19.84 -6.49 14.82
N GLY A 233 18.98 -6.42 15.83
CA GLY A 233 18.70 -5.21 16.60
C GLY A 233 17.65 -4.29 15.98
N VAL A 234 16.87 -4.76 14.99
CA VAL A 234 15.79 -3.96 14.40
C VAL A 234 14.77 -3.61 15.49
N PRO A 235 14.52 -2.31 15.75
CA PRO A 235 13.59 -1.91 16.80
C PRO A 235 12.16 -2.42 16.51
N ARG A 236 11.49 -2.95 17.53
CA ARG A 236 10.07 -3.38 17.39
C ARG A 236 9.14 -2.25 16.98
N THR A 237 9.55 -1.00 17.24
CA THR A 237 8.82 0.22 16.87
C THR A 237 9.08 0.67 15.43
N ALA A 238 10.07 0.07 14.74
CA ALA A 238 10.34 0.39 13.34
C ALA A 238 9.11 0.14 12.46
N THR A 239 8.92 0.97 11.45
CA THR A 239 7.79 0.86 10.50
C THR A 239 7.71 -0.52 9.87
N SER A 240 8.84 -1.10 9.50
CA SER A 240 8.97 -2.45 8.97
C SER A 240 8.37 -3.51 9.90
N MET A 241 8.69 -3.43 11.19
CA MET A 241 8.26 -4.40 12.21
C MET A 241 6.76 -4.27 12.59
N GLN A 242 6.07 -3.23 12.11
CA GLN A 242 4.61 -3.09 12.24
C GLN A 242 3.83 -3.83 11.14
N GLY A 243 4.54 -4.46 10.20
CA GLY A 243 3.93 -5.29 9.17
C GLY A 243 3.17 -6.49 9.75
N ILE A 244 2.10 -6.92 9.08
CA ILE A 244 1.35 -8.12 9.46
C ILE A 244 2.25 -9.35 9.25
N GLY A 245 2.28 -10.23 10.25
CA GLY A 245 3.16 -11.38 10.29
C GLY A 245 4.41 -11.14 11.15
N TYR A 246 4.77 -9.88 11.42
CA TYR A 246 5.93 -9.52 12.23
C TYR A 246 5.52 -9.14 13.65
N HIS A 247 4.70 -8.13 13.82
CA HIS A 247 4.34 -7.66 15.15
C HIS A 247 3.53 -8.69 15.97
N GLU A 248 2.75 -9.56 15.33
CA GLU A 248 2.00 -10.60 16.03
C GLU A 248 2.91 -11.68 16.61
N LEU A 249 4.11 -11.87 16.07
CA LEU A 249 5.08 -12.85 16.56
C LEU A 249 5.89 -12.37 17.77
N PHE A 250 5.83 -11.08 18.13
CA PHE A 250 6.52 -10.60 19.34
C PHE A 250 6.02 -11.30 20.61
N ASP A 251 4.71 -11.53 20.72
CA ASP A 251 4.15 -12.23 21.88
C ASP A 251 4.66 -13.68 21.97
N TYR A 252 4.87 -14.35 20.84
CA TYR A 252 5.49 -15.66 20.81
C TYR A 252 6.97 -15.61 21.22
N LEU A 253 7.74 -14.67 20.68
CA LEU A 253 9.15 -14.51 21.01
C LEU A 253 9.37 -14.15 22.50
N ASP A 254 8.42 -13.46 23.11
CA ASP A 254 8.43 -13.10 24.53
C ASP A 254 7.87 -14.23 25.44
N GLY A 255 7.43 -15.34 24.88
CA GLY A 255 6.81 -16.45 25.65
C GLY A 255 5.41 -16.13 26.21
N LYS A 256 4.76 -15.05 25.73
CA LYS A 256 3.42 -14.61 26.19
C LYS A 256 2.26 -15.34 25.49
N ALA A 257 2.51 -15.89 24.30
CA ALA A 257 1.53 -16.61 23.52
C ALA A 257 2.16 -17.83 22.84
N ASP A 258 1.37 -18.85 22.56
CA ASP A 258 1.80 -19.98 21.72
C ASP A 258 1.79 -19.60 20.22
N LEU A 259 2.51 -20.40 19.43
CA LEU A 259 2.65 -20.15 17.99
C LEU A 259 1.32 -20.29 17.25
N LEU A 260 0.43 -21.18 17.67
CA LEU A 260 -0.86 -21.38 17.03
C LEU A 260 -1.74 -20.13 17.16
N ARG A 261 -1.78 -19.55 18.37
CA ARG A 261 -2.50 -18.30 18.62
C ARG A 261 -1.97 -17.15 17.78
N CYS A 262 -0.65 -17.00 17.69
CA CYS A 262 -0.04 -15.96 16.84
C CYS A 262 -0.39 -16.17 15.36
N LYS A 263 -0.33 -17.40 14.85
CA LYS A 263 -0.70 -17.74 13.49
C LYS A 263 -2.17 -17.40 13.16
N GLU A 264 -3.10 -17.77 14.02
CA GLU A 264 -4.52 -17.42 13.85
C GLU A 264 -4.73 -15.90 13.90
N ARG A 265 -3.95 -15.18 14.70
CA ARG A 265 -3.96 -13.71 14.71
C ARG A 265 -3.51 -13.14 13.38
N VAL A 266 -2.39 -13.61 12.82
CA VAL A 266 -1.90 -13.19 11.49
C VAL A 266 -2.96 -13.43 10.41
N LYS A 267 -3.64 -14.59 10.40
CA LYS A 267 -4.74 -14.85 9.46
C LYS A 267 -5.86 -13.81 9.58
N LEU A 268 -6.29 -13.55 10.81
CA LEU A 268 -7.37 -12.60 11.10
C LEU A 268 -7.01 -11.19 10.67
N ASP A 269 -5.80 -10.72 11.02
CA ASP A 269 -5.35 -9.37 10.71
C ASP A 269 -5.10 -9.19 9.20
N THR A 270 -4.67 -10.25 8.50
CA THR A 270 -4.56 -10.26 7.03
C THR A 270 -5.94 -10.19 6.36
N ARG A 271 -6.97 -10.88 6.86
CA ARG A 271 -8.35 -10.75 6.36
C ARG A 271 -8.90 -9.34 6.59
N HIS A 272 -8.63 -8.74 7.76
CA HIS A 272 -8.99 -7.35 8.05
C HIS A 272 -8.26 -6.37 7.14
N PHE A 273 -6.99 -6.62 6.84
CA PHE A 273 -6.23 -5.81 5.90
C PHE A 273 -6.82 -5.87 4.50
N ALA A 274 -7.11 -7.06 3.98
CA ALA A 274 -7.78 -7.23 2.69
C ALA A 274 -9.13 -6.49 2.62
N LYS A 275 -9.94 -6.53 3.71
CA LYS A 275 -11.19 -5.75 3.80
C LYS A 275 -10.93 -4.25 3.72
N ARG A 276 -9.90 -3.73 4.42
CA ARG A 276 -9.52 -2.31 4.35
C ARG A 276 -9.09 -1.90 2.96
N GLN A 277 -8.29 -2.75 2.27
CA GLN A 277 -7.87 -2.52 0.89
C GLN A 277 -9.08 -2.40 -0.06
N LEU A 278 -10.03 -3.34 0.01
CA LEU A 278 -11.26 -3.29 -0.79
C LEU A 278 -12.11 -2.05 -0.50
N THR A 279 -12.19 -1.65 0.78
CA THR A 279 -12.90 -0.42 1.17
C THR A 279 -12.25 0.81 0.58
N TRP A 280 -10.93 0.82 0.48
CA TRP A 280 -10.17 1.89 -0.16
C TRP A 280 -10.47 1.93 -1.66
N PHE A 281 -10.26 0.84 -2.37
CA PHE A 281 -10.40 0.78 -3.83
C PHE A 281 -11.83 1.07 -4.34
N ARG A 282 -12.85 0.80 -3.53
CA ARG A 282 -14.25 1.19 -3.88
C ARG A 282 -14.48 2.70 -3.97
N ARG A 283 -13.56 3.51 -3.49
CA ARG A 283 -13.64 4.98 -3.55
C ARG A 283 -12.91 5.54 -4.76
N GLU A 284 -12.13 4.71 -5.44
CA GLU A 284 -11.36 5.11 -6.62
C GLU A 284 -12.27 5.19 -7.84
N ARG A 285 -12.35 6.37 -8.46
CA ARG A 285 -13.30 6.65 -9.56
C ARG A 285 -12.88 6.04 -10.88
N ASP A 286 -11.56 6.06 -11.16
CA ASP A 286 -11.00 5.64 -12.44
C ASP A 286 -10.67 4.15 -12.50
N ALA A 287 -11.03 3.40 -11.44
CA ALA A 287 -10.69 2.00 -11.30
C ALA A 287 -11.68 1.07 -12.01
N GLU A 288 -11.17 0.25 -12.91
CA GLU A 288 -11.91 -0.82 -13.57
C GLU A 288 -11.76 -2.12 -12.76
N TRP A 289 -12.90 -2.70 -12.37
CA TRP A 289 -12.94 -3.89 -11.52
C TRP A 289 -12.97 -5.17 -12.33
N PHE A 290 -12.11 -6.12 -11.94
CA PHE A 290 -12.02 -7.46 -12.50
C PHE A 290 -12.30 -8.49 -11.42
N LEU A 291 -13.43 -9.17 -11.50
CA LEU A 291 -13.76 -10.29 -10.61
C LEU A 291 -13.24 -11.57 -11.26
N ARG A 292 -12.39 -12.31 -10.55
CA ARG A 292 -11.72 -13.50 -11.13
C ARG A 292 -12.71 -14.55 -11.63
N GLU A 293 -13.82 -14.69 -10.96
CA GLU A 293 -14.88 -15.66 -11.26
C GLU A 293 -15.62 -15.38 -12.56
N ASP A 294 -15.52 -14.15 -13.08
CA ASP A 294 -16.13 -13.77 -14.37
C ASP A 294 -15.31 -14.24 -15.57
N TYR A 295 -14.14 -14.83 -15.34
CA TYR A 295 -13.21 -15.23 -16.40
C TYR A 295 -12.81 -16.70 -16.29
N ALA A 296 -12.67 -17.35 -17.44
CA ALA A 296 -12.30 -18.76 -17.51
C ALA A 296 -10.87 -19.06 -17.00
N SER A 297 -9.96 -18.07 -17.06
CA SER A 297 -8.55 -18.25 -16.65
C SER A 297 -7.86 -16.91 -16.36
N GLU A 298 -6.69 -16.95 -15.74
CA GLU A 298 -5.82 -15.77 -15.56
C GLU A 298 -5.39 -15.17 -16.90
N GLN A 299 -5.18 -16.00 -17.92
CA GLN A 299 -4.84 -15.54 -19.26
C GLN A 299 -5.99 -14.74 -19.89
N ALA A 300 -7.24 -15.15 -19.65
CA ALA A 300 -8.40 -14.40 -20.13
C ALA A 300 -8.51 -13.03 -19.44
N ILE A 301 -8.22 -12.94 -18.14
CA ILE A 301 -8.17 -11.65 -17.42
C ILE A 301 -7.07 -10.77 -18.02
N ALA A 302 -5.86 -11.32 -18.19
CA ALA A 302 -4.73 -10.57 -18.75
C ALA A 302 -5.04 -10.06 -20.17
N ALA A 303 -5.63 -10.89 -21.03
CA ALA A 303 -6.02 -10.50 -22.39
C ALA A 303 -7.03 -9.35 -22.40
N GLU A 304 -8.04 -9.40 -21.53
CA GLU A 304 -9.02 -8.31 -21.42
C GLU A 304 -8.38 -7.02 -20.87
N MET A 305 -7.51 -7.10 -19.87
CA MET A 305 -6.75 -5.93 -19.38
C MET A 305 -5.90 -5.32 -20.49
N LEU A 306 -5.19 -6.14 -21.28
CA LEU A 306 -4.39 -5.66 -22.42
C LEU A 306 -5.26 -4.94 -23.45
N ARG A 307 -6.40 -5.52 -23.83
CA ARG A 307 -7.34 -4.89 -24.75
C ARG A 307 -7.80 -3.51 -24.25
N ARG A 308 -8.02 -3.37 -22.93
CA ARG A 308 -8.39 -2.08 -22.31
C ARG A 308 -7.26 -1.06 -22.38
N VAL A 309 -6.00 -1.49 -22.13
CA VAL A 309 -4.82 -0.62 -22.29
C VAL A 309 -4.67 -0.15 -23.73
N GLU A 310 -4.79 -1.05 -24.72
CA GLU A 310 -4.66 -0.71 -26.14
C GLU A 310 -5.76 0.26 -26.58
N LYS A 311 -7.02 -0.03 -26.23
CA LYS A 311 -8.14 0.87 -26.53
C LYS A 311 -7.91 2.28 -25.99
N ARG A 312 -7.43 2.42 -24.75
CA ARG A 312 -7.18 3.72 -24.12
C ARG A 312 -6.08 4.50 -24.83
N ARG A 313 -5.03 3.81 -25.30
CA ARG A 313 -3.97 4.40 -26.13
C ARG A 313 -4.47 4.89 -27.49
N GLU A 314 -5.45 4.22 -28.08
CA GLU A 314 -6.06 4.64 -29.34
C GLU A 314 -6.94 5.88 -29.17
N GLU A 315 -7.67 5.99 -28.06
CA GLU A 315 -8.56 7.11 -27.73
C GLU A 315 -7.79 8.41 -27.40
N THR A 316 -6.50 8.31 -27.03
CA THR A 316 -5.67 9.45 -26.61
C THR A 316 -4.76 9.96 -27.75
N ARG A 317 -4.59 9.20 -28.82
CA ARG A 317 -3.89 9.59 -30.05
C ARG A 317 -4.77 10.43 -30.98
#